data_b51b0c18008ad95d1fdfba7e12f0e2a6
#
_entry.id   b51b0c18008ad95d1fdfba7e12f0e2a6
#
_cell.length_a   1.000
_cell.length_b   1.000
_cell.length_c   1.000
_cell.angle_alpha   90.00
_cell.angle_beta   90.00
_cell.angle_gamma   90.00
#
_symmetry.space_group_name_H-M   'P 1'
#
loop_
_entity.id
_entity.type
_entity.pdbx_description
1 polymer ?
#
loop_
_entity_poly.entity_id
_entity_poly.type
_entity_poly.pdbx_seq_one_letter_code
_entity_poly.pdbx_strand_id
1 'polypeptide(L)'
;MEYLTDMVTSVPEGTSLARIDELRTAEAVRAAELAKTGHLIRLWRPPLGPDEWRSIGLFRAADETELREVLASLPLHIWMKVTITPLTPHPNDPEYRARQALDHPQV
;
A
#
# COMPACT_ATOMS: atom_id res chain seq x y z
N MET A 1 -11.76 6.02 -0.04
CA MET A 1 -11.19 5.90 -1.40
C MET A 1 -10.00 4.97 -1.37
N GLU A 2 -9.84 4.18 -2.42
CA GLU A 2 -8.74 3.23 -2.51
C GLU A 2 -7.63 3.73 -3.44
N TYR A 3 -6.41 3.34 -3.12
CA TYR A 3 -5.21 3.76 -3.85
C TYR A 3 -4.28 2.57 -4.03
N LEU A 4 -3.77 2.42 -5.24
CA LEU A 4 -2.69 1.50 -5.50
C LEU A 4 -1.37 2.25 -5.32
N THR A 5 -0.48 1.70 -4.50
CA THR A 5 0.81 2.30 -4.24
C THR A 5 1.92 1.38 -4.74
N ASP A 6 2.85 1.95 -5.47
CA ASP A 6 4.07 1.26 -5.90
C ASP A 6 5.22 1.83 -5.07
N MET A 7 5.79 1.01 -4.20
CA MET A 7 6.78 1.42 -3.21
C MET A 7 8.12 0.76 -3.53
N VAL A 8 9.06 1.58 -3.98
CA VAL A 8 10.41 1.13 -4.28
C VAL A 8 11.33 1.60 -3.15
N THR A 9 11.97 0.66 -2.47
CA THR A 9 12.85 0.95 -1.35
C THR A 9 14.30 0.84 -1.81
N SER A 10 15.07 1.90 -1.54
CA SER A 10 16.50 1.94 -1.84
C SER A 10 17.27 2.18 -0.56
N VAL A 11 17.98 1.16 -0.10
CA VAL A 11 18.80 1.25 1.11
C VAL A 11 20.09 2.01 0.77
N PRO A 12 20.41 3.09 1.50
CA PRO A 12 21.65 3.81 1.25
C PRO A 12 22.86 2.92 1.42
N GLU A 13 23.85 3.09 0.55
CA GLU A 13 25.12 2.38 0.64
C GLU A 13 25.77 2.66 2.00
N GLY A 14 26.35 1.63 2.61
CA GLY A 14 26.99 1.75 3.92
C GLY A 14 26.04 1.59 5.10
N THR A 15 24.74 1.37 4.87
CA THR A 15 23.79 1.11 5.96
C THR A 15 24.10 -0.25 6.59
N SER A 16 24.19 -0.29 7.92
CA SER A 16 24.47 -1.54 8.63
C SER A 16 23.30 -2.53 8.51
N LEU A 17 23.62 -3.83 8.52
CA LEU A 17 22.60 -4.87 8.54
C LEU A 17 21.69 -4.75 9.77
N ALA A 18 22.24 -4.35 10.91
CA ALA A 18 21.47 -4.15 12.13
C ALA A 18 20.41 -3.05 11.94
N ARG A 19 20.77 -1.97 11.26
CA ARG A 19 19.82 -0.87 10.97
C ARG A 19 18.73 -1.31 10.02
N ILE A 20 19.09 -2.07 8.99
CA ILE A 20 18.13 -2.60 8.03
C ILE A 20 17.13 -3.52 8.75
N ASP A 21 17.62 -4.45 9.56
CA ASP A 21 16.77 -5.38 10.30
C ASP A 21 15.85 -4.67 11.32
N GLU A 22 16.37 -3.65 11.97
CA GLU A 22 15.58 -2.82 12.90
C GLU A 22 14.40 -2.17 12.18
N LEU A 23 14.66 -1.54 11.02
CA LEU A 23 13.61 -0.87 10.26
C LEU A 23 12.62 -1.87 9.64
N ARG A 24 13.10 -3.02 9.17
CA ARG A 24 12.21 -4.06 8.63
C ARG A 24 11.28 -4.62 9.70
N THR A 25 11.79 -4.84 10.89
CA THR A 25 10.99 -5.32 12.02
C THR A 25 9.94 -4.28 12.41
N ALA A 26 10.33 -3.01 12.50
CA ALA A 26 9.40 -1.93 12.80
C ALA A 26 8.35 -1.74 11.69
N GLU A 27 8.76 -1.92 10.44
CA GLU A 27 7.85 -1.86 9.29
C GLU A 27 6.76 -2.91 9.39
N ALA A 28 7.11 -4.16 9.73
CA ALA A 28 6.14 -5.24 9.87
C ALA A 28 5.11 -4.94 10.96
N VAL A 29 5.54 -4.38 12.08
CA VAL A 29 4.65 -3.97 13.18
C VAL A 29 3.70 -2.87 12.71
N ARG A 30 4.23 -1.84 12.05
CA ARG A 30 3.41 -0.73 11.56
C ARG A 30 2.42 -1.17 10.49
N ALA A 31 2.84 -2.03 9.57
CA ALA A 31 1.97 -2.58 8.54
C ALA A 31 0.78 -3.33 9.17
N ALA A 32 1.04 -4.12 10.21
CA ALA A 32 -0.02 -4.82 10.93
C ALA A 32 -1.00 -3.85 11.60
N GLU A 33 -0.49 -2.76 12.18
CA GLU A 33 -1.35 -1.71 12.75
C GLU A 33 -2.23 -1.05 11.70
N LEU A 34 -1.66 -0.72 10.54
CA LEU A 34 -2.40 -0.11 9.43
C LEU A 34 -3.45 -1.06 8.85
N ALA A 35 -3.16 -2.36 8.81
CA ALA A 35 -4.14 -3.36 8.40
C ALA A 35 -5.30 -3.42 9.39
N LYS A 36 -4.99 -3.36 10.68
CA LYS A 36 -6.00 -3.41 11.75
C LYS A 36 -6.93 -2.19 11.74
N THR A 37 -6.40 -1.03 11.39
CA THR A 37 -7.19 0.21 11.30
C THR A 37 -7.90 0.39 9.96
N GLY A 38 -7.70 -0.53 9.02
CA GLY A 38 -8.36 -0.51 7.71
C GLY A 38 -7.67 0.33 6.64
N HIS A 39 -6.51 0.91 6.94
CA HIS A 39 -5.76 1.68 5.94
C HIS A 39 -5.03 0.78 4.95
N LEU A 40 -4.40 -0.30 5.42
CA LEU A 40 -3.73 -1.26 4.56
C LEU A 40 -4.65 -2.45 4.29
N ILE A 41 -4.98 -2.68 3.02
CA ILE A 41 -5.91 -3.73 2.60
C ILE A 41 -5.16 -4.96 2.08
N ARG A 42 -4.20 -4.75 1.18
CA ARG A 42 -3.41 -5.83 0.58
C ARG A 42 -1.99 -5.36 0.29
N LEU A 43 -1.06 -6.31 0.33
CA LEU A 43 0.32 -6.10 -0.11
C LEU A 43 0.72 -7.24 -1.03
N TRP A 44 1.42 -6.90 -2.10
CA TRP A 44 2.00 -7.86 -3.02
C TRP A 44 3.48 -7.59 -3.24
N ARG A 45 4.21 -8.66 -3.53
CA ARG A 45 5.60 -8.55 -3.95
C ARG A 45 5.67 -8.99 -5.40
N PRO A 46 5.97 -8.09 -6.36
CA PRO A 46 6.17 -8.49 -7.74
C PRO A 46 7.46 -9.32 -7.87
N PRO A 47 7.63 -10.08 -8.96
CA PRO A 47 8.91 -10.73 -9.21
C PRO A 47 10.03 -9.70 -9.25
N LEU A 48 11.11 -9.96 -8.47
CA LEU A 48 12.21 -9.03 -8.28
C LEU A 48 13.53 -9.65 -8.69
N GLY A 49 14.47 -8.82 -9.14
CA GLY A 49 15.86 -9.18 -9.23
C GLY A 49 16.49 -9.29 -7.83
N PRO A 50 17.72 -9.81 -7.73
CA PRO A 50 18.34 -10.11 -6.44
C PRO A 50 18.56 -8.90 -5.53
N ASP A 51 18.70 -7.70 -6.10
CA ASP A 51 18.96 -6.48 -5.34
C ASP A 51 17.78 -5.51 -5.33
N GLU A 52 16.62 -5.95 -5.82
CA GLU A 52 15.44 -5.10 -5.88
C GLU A 52 14.57 -5.27 -4.63
N TRP A 53 14.05 -4.16 -4.16
CA TRP A 53 13.14 -4.14 -3.02
C TRP A 53 11.93 -3.28 -3.38
N ARG A 54 10.84 -3.93 -3.73
CA ARG A 54 9.63 -3.28 -4.21
C ARG A 54 8.40 -4.00 -3.68
N SER A 55 7.41 -3.23 -3.30
CA SER A 55 6.12 -3.74 -2.87
C SER A 55 5.00 -2.96 -3.56
N ILE A 56 3.90 -3.63 -3.82
CA ILE A 56 2.68 -3.00 -4.33
C ILE A 56 1.62 -3.14 -3.25
N GLY A 57 1.01 -2.03 -2.86
CA GLY A 57 0.02 -2.02 -1.79
C GLY A 57 -1.31 -1.45 -2.24
N LEU A 58 -2.39 -2.00 -1.70
CA LEU A 58 -3.72 -1.43 -1.80
C LEU A 58 -4.05 -0.80 -0.45
N PHE A 59 -4.23 0.52 -0.46
CA PHE A 59 -4.53 1.31 0.73
C PHE A 59 -5.90 1.96 0.61
N ARG A 60 -6.50 2.24 1.76
CA ARG A 60 -7.73 3.03 1.86
C ARG A 60 -7.48 4.24 2.73
N ALA A 61 -7.92 5.41 2.26
CA ALA A 61 -7.82 6.67 2.98
C ALA A 61 -8.96 7.60 2.52
N ALA A 62 -9.25 8.63 3.30
CA ALA A 62 -10.27 9.60 2.95
C ALA A 62 -9.88 10.38 1.69
N ASP A 63 -8.61 10.73 1.59
CA ASP A 63 -8.03 11.47 0.45
C ASP A 63 -6.53 11.18 0.34
N GLU A 64 -5.89 11.77 -0.67
CA GLU A 64 -4.46 11.58 -0.89
C GLU A 64 -3.61 12.17 0.23
N THR A 65 -4.06 13.24 0.86
CA THR A 65 -3.33 13.86 1.98
C THR A 65 -3.24 12.87 3.15
N GLU A 66 -4.35 12.25 3.54
CA GLU A 66 -4.36 11.23 4.57
C GLU A 66 -3.50 10.03 4.17
N LEU A 67 -3.61 9.60 2.90
CA LEU A 67 -2.78 8.49 2.40
C LEU A 67 -1.29 8.79 2.57
N ARG A 68 -0.86 9.99 2.21
CA ARG A 68 0.55 10.37 2.35
C ARG A 68 1.00 10.39 3.79
N GLU A 69 0.14 10.79 4.72
CA GLU A 69 0.42 10.71 6.15
C GLU A 69 0.56 9.26 6.62
N VAL A 70 -0.33 8.39 6.16
CA VAL A 70 -0.27 6.95 6.45
C VAL A 70 1.03 6.35 5.94
N LEU A 71 1.39 6.63 4.70
CA LEU A 71 2.63 6.12 4.10
C LEU A 71 3.87 6.66 4.82
N ALA A 72 3.85 7.93 5.20
CA ALA A 72 4.96 8.55 5.92
C ALA A 72 5.16 7.95 7.32
N SER A 73 4.14 7.29 7.87
CA SER A 73 4.26 6.62 9.16
C SER A 73 4.97 5.26 9.08
N LEU A 74 5.21 4.76 7.87
CA LEU A 74 5.97 3.52 7.67
C LEU A 74 7.45 3.77 7.92
N PRO A 75 8.12 2.99 8.79
CA PRO A 75 9.54 3.19 9.10
C PRO A 75 10.47 3.17 7.88
N LEU A 76 10.17 2.35 6.87
CA LEU A 76 10.98 2.28 5.64
C LEU A 76 10.72 3.44 4.68
N HIS A 77 9.74 4.30 4.96
CA HIS A 77 9.37 5.42 4.09
C HIS A 77 10.56 6.34 3.79
N ILE A 78 11.49 6.49 4.71
CA ILE A 78 12.71 7.29 4.52
C ILE A 78 13.55 6.84 3.33
N TRP A 79 13.40 5.56 2.92
CA TRP A 79 14.12 4.97 1.81
C TRP A 79 13.23 4.66 0.61
N MET A 80 11.96 5.05 0.67
CA MET A 80 10.98 4.73 -0.37
C MET A 80 10.78 5.83 -1.38
N LYS A 81 10.63 5.41 -2.63
CA LYS A 81 9.99 6.20 -3.67
C LYS A 81 8.61 5.60 -3.89
N VAL A 82 7.57 6.40 -3.72
CA VAL A 82 6.19 5.93 -3.82
C VAL A 82 5.49 6.57 -5.00
N THR A 83 4.85 5.73 -5.81
CA THR A 83 3.95 6.17 -6.87
C THR A 83 2.53 5.80 -6.47
N ILE A 84 1.63 6.77 -6.47
CA ILE A 84 0.24 6.61 -6.02
C ILE A 84 -0.69 6.67 -7.23
N THR A 85 -1.58 5.67 -7.33
CA THR A 85 -2.63 5.64 -8.34
C THR A 85 -3.99 5.59 -7.64
N PRO A 86 -4.80 6.65 -7.71
CA PRO A 86 -6.16 6.60 -7.17
C PRO A 86 -7.00 5.62 -7.97
N LEU A 87 -7.86 4.89 -7.28
CA LEU A 87 -8.70 3.85 -7.87
C LEU A 87 -10.16 4.19 -7.68
N THR A 88 -10.92 4.09 -8.78
CA THR A 88 -12.38 4.12 -8.72
C THR A 88 -12.89 2.85 -9.40
N PRO A 89 -14.06 2.33 -8.97
CA PRO A 89 -14.61 1.14 -9.61
C PRO A 89 -14.87 1.38 -11.10
N HIS A 90 -14.47 0.42 -11.91
CA HIS A 90 -14.83 0.43 -13.32
C HIS A 90 -16.28 0.00 -13.47
N PRO A 91 -17.05 0.52 -14.45
CA PRO A 91 -18.44 0.09 -14.65
C PRO A 91 -18.60 -1.41 -14.85
N ASN A 92 -17.58 -2.09 -15.33
CA ASN A 92 -17.58 -3.53 -15.54
C ASN A 92 -16.94 -4.34 -14.42
N ASP A 93 -16.55 -3.67 -13.31
CA ASP A 93 -16.06 -4.39 -12.15
C ASP A 93 -17.18 -5.28 -11.59
N PRO A 94 -16.93 -6.59 -11.39
CA PRO A 94 -17.97 -7.51 -10.93
C PRO A 94 -18.60 -7.10 -9.61
N GLU A 95 -17.80 -6.60 -8.67
CA GLU A 95 -18.28 -6.17 -7.38
C GLU A 95 -19.14 -4.91 -7.49
N TYR A 96 -18.73 -3.95 -8.32
CA TYR A 96 -19.49 -2.74 -8.60
C TYR A 96 -20.83 -3.07 -9.26
N ARG A 97 -20.83 -3.97 -10.26
CA ARG A 97 -22.04 -4.38 -10.94
C ARG A 97 -23.01 -5.13 -10.02
N ALA A 98 -22.48 -5.97 -9.13
CA ALA A 98 -23.28 -6.65 -8.13
C ALA A 98 -23.96 -5.67 -7.20
N ARG A 99 -23.23 -4.63 -6.77
CA ARG A 99 -23.76 -3.58 -5.91
C ARG A 99 -24.84 -2.76 -6.62
N GLN A 100 -24.64 -2.43 -7.90
CA GLN A 100 -25.63 -1.74 -8.71
C GLN A 100 -26.91 -2.56 -8.88
N ALA A 101 -26.79 -3.86 -9.05
CA ALA A 101 -27.93 -4.75 -9.13
C ALA A 101 -28.75 -4.80 -7.83
N LEU A 102 -28.10 -4.66 -6.68
CA LEU A 102 -28.76 -4.59 -5.38
C LEU A 102 -29.45 -3.24 -5.17
N ASP A 103 -28.80 -2.15 -5.59
CA ASP A 103 -29.34 -0.79 -5.43
C ASP A 103 -30.45 -0.48 -6.43
N HIS A 104 -30.43 -1.14 -7.59
CA HIS A 104 -31.38 -0.96 -8.67
C HIS A 104 -31.92 -2.30 -9.12
N PRO A 105 -32.66 -3.01 -8.24
CA PRO A 105 -33.16 -4.33 -8.61
C PRO A 105 -34.13 -4.23 -9.78
N GLN A 106 -33.92 -5.04 -10.78
CA GLN A 106 -34.85 -5.15 -11.88
C GLN A 106 -36.02 -6.06 -11.48
N VAL A 107 -37.17 -5.57 -11.68
CA VAL A 107 -38.39 -6.30 -11.37
C VAL A 107 -38.80 -7.14 -12.57
#